data_b4b71c391165a6ac8934b4eb1ee0fbec
#
_entry.id   b4b71c391165a6ac8934b4eb1ee0fbec
#
_cell.length_a   1.000
_cell.length_b   1.000
_cell.length_c   1.000
_cell.angle_alpha   90.00
_cell.angle_beta   90.00
_cell.angle_gamma   90.00
#
_symmetry.space_group_name_H-M   'P 1'
#
loop_
_entity.id
_entity.type
_entity.pdbx_description
1 polymer ?
#
loop_
_entity_poly.entity_id
_entity_poly.type
_entity_poly.pdbx_seq_one_letter_code
_entity_poly.pdbx_strand_id
1 'polypeptide(L)'
;MIALLEQLYTRVWREHDPEGALAGLPDDFEWIVPGFPGGDHATGPHGTIEFFRDWIDQWAELHVDWRLEQSSPDTVLATVEMRGTGRSSGVPVELRFAQIWSFAGGKPRSMVFHNDVDEGRRAAGLDP
;
A
#
# COMPACT_ATOMS: atom_id res chain seq x y z
N MET A 1 -13.23 -5.77 -6.40
CA MET A 1 -11.90 -5.65 -5.76
C MET A 1 -11.02 -4.61 -6.42
N ILE A 2 -10.74 -4.76 -7.71
CA ILE A 2 -9.87 -3.80 -8.41
C ILE A 2 -10.46 -2.40 -8.41
N ALA A 3 -11.74 -2.25 -8.71
CA ALA A 3 -12.39 -0.94 -8.72
C ALA A 3 -12.30 -0.24 -7.33
N LEU A 4 -12.46 -0.98 -6.26
CA LEU A 4 -12.34 -0.44 -4.90
C LEU A 4 -10.91 0.02 -4.63
N LEU A 5 -9.92 -0.77 -5.00
CA LEU A 5 -8.52 -0.41 -4.82
C LEU A 5 -8.09 0.76 -5.72
N GLU A 6 -8.60 0.83 -6.96
CA GLU A 6 -8.36 1.99 -7.82
C GLU A 6 -8.84 3.28 -7.15
N GLN A 7 -10.03 3.26 -6.58
CA GLN A 7 -10.56 4.40 -5.85
C GLN A 7 -9.70 4.73 -4.62
N LEU A 8 -9.29 3.72 -3.89
CA LEU A 8 -8.47 3.91 -2.69
C LEU A 8 -7.12 4.54 -3.04
N TYR A 9 -6.40 3.98 -4.01
CA TYR A 9 -5.11 4.51 -4.43
C TYR A 9 -5.23 5.92 -5.01
N THR A 10 -6.24 6.16 -5.84
CA THR A 10 -6.49 7.48 -6.41
C THR A 10 -6.73 8.51 -5.31
N ARG A 11 -7.55 8.17 -4.33
CA ARG A 11 -7.87 9.07 -3.24
C ARG A 11 -6.67 9.37 -2.35
N VAL A 12 -5.86 8.35 -2.07
CA VAL A 12 -4.63 8.54 -1.28
C VAL A 12 -3.61 9.39 -2.05
N TRP A 13 -3.30 8.99 -3.29
CA TRP A 13 -2.12 9.49 -3.99
C TRP A 13 -2.39 10.64 -4.96
N ARG A 14 -3.59 10.74 -5.54
CA ARG A 14 -3.95 11.84 -6.45
C ARG A 14 -4.72 12.94 -5.74
N GLU A 15 -5.63 12.57 -4.84
CA GLU A 15 -6.46 13.52 -4.09
C GLU A 15 -5.83 13.92 -2.76
N HIS A 16 -4.72 13.29 -2.37
CA HIS A 16 -4.01 13.56 -1.12
C HIS A 16 -4.88 13.43 0.12
N ASP A 17 -5.76 12.43 0.12
CA ASP A 17 -6.71 12.19 1.21
C ASP A 17 -6.60 10.76 1.76
N PRO A 18 -5.50 10.41 2.44
CA PRO A 18 -5.36 9.08 3.04
C PRO A 18 -6.40 8.82 4.13
N GLU A 19 -6.78 9.83 4.91
CA GLU A 19 -7.80 9.66 5.95
C GLU A 19 -9.13 9.22 5.38
N GLY A 20 -9.63 9.93 4.39
CA GLY A 20 -10.88 9.60 3.75
C GLY A 20 -10.85 8.27 3.02
N ALA A 21 -9.72 7.95 2.37
CA ALA A 21 -9.56 6.69 1.65
C ALA A 21 -9.56 5.49 2.60
N LEU A 22 -8.90 5.60 3.74
CA LEU A 22 -8.65 4.48 4.65
C LEU A 22 -9.68 4.36 5.77
N ALA A 23 -10.49 5.39 5.99
CA ALA A 23 -11.49 5.40 7.07
C ALA A 23 -12.55 4.29 6.92
N GLY A 24 -12.79 3.83 5.70
CA GLY A 24 -13.76 2.76 5.42
C GLY A 24 -13.23 1.34 5.56
N LEU A 25 -11.97 1.15 5.93
CA LEU A 25 -11.41 -0.17 6.16
C LEU A 25 -12.07 -0.84 7.36
N PRO A 26 -12.20 -2.19 7.37
CA PRO A 26 -12.71 -2.90 8.54
C PRO A 26 -11.83 -2.68 9.77
N ASP A 27 -12.42 -2.76 10.97
CA ASP A 27 -11.69 -2.56 12.22
C ASP A 27 -10.60 -3.61 12.45
N ASP A 28 -10.76 -4.81 11.88
CA ASP A 28 -9.80 -5.90 11.96
C ASP A 28 -8.86 -5.97 10.77
N PHE A 29 -8.87 -4.97 9.89
CA PHE A 29 -7.95 -4.91 8.75
C PHE A 29 -6.49 -4.91 9.22
N GLU A 30 -5.65 -5.69 8.56
CA GLU A 30 -4.24 -5.84 8.88
C GLU A 30 -3.36 -5.24 7.79
N TRP A 31 -2.56 -4.26 8.15
CA TRP A 31 -1.55 -3.64 7.29
C TRP A 31 -0.18 -4.15 7.72
N ILE A 32 0.47 -4.97 6.88
CA ILE A 32 1.68 -5.71 7.24
C ILE A 32 2.84 -5.30 6.34
N VAL A 33 3.88 -4.72 6.95
CA VAL A 33 5.12 -4.31 6.26
C VAL A 33 6.30 -4.95 6.98
N PRO A 34 6.69 -6.17 6.59
CA PRO A 34 7.76 -6.91 7.28
C PRO A 34 9.08 -6.15 7.25
N GLY A 35 9.77 -6.13 8.38
CA GLY A 35 11.08 -5.51 8.51
C GLY A 35 11.11 -3.99 8.52
N PHE A 36 9.96 -3.32 8.60
CA PHE A 36 9.90 -1.87 8.64
C PHE A 36 10.37 -1.33 10.00
N PRO A 37 11.34 -0.40 10.04
CA PRO A 37 11.81 0.19 11.30
C PRO A 37 10.67 0.96 12.00
N GLY A 38 10.53 0.74 13.30
CA GLY A 38 9.51 1.41 14.11
C GLY A 38 8.16 0.70 14.16
N GLY A 39 8.02 -0.45 13.50
CA GLY A 39 6.82 -1.25 13.50
C GLY A 39 6.48 -1.75 12.12
N ASP A 40 6.12 -3.02 12.05
CA ASP A 40 5.84 -3.72 10.80
C ASP A 40 4.36 -4.05 10.63
N HIS A 41 3.50 -3.54 11.51
CA HIS A 41 2.11 -3.97 11.57
C HIS A 41 1.21 -2.85 12.09
N ALA A 42 0.10 -2.64 11.41
CA ALA A 42 -0.96 -1.75 11.85
C ALA A 42 -2.31 -2.47 11.71
N THR A 43 -3.24 -2.16 12.58
CA THR A 43 -4.57 -2.77 12.59
C THR A 43 -5.64 -1.71 12.50
N GLY A 44 -6.64 -1.95 11.64
CA GLY A 44 -7.80 -1.08 11.48
C GLY A 44 -7.52 0.23 10.75
N PRO A 45 -8.58 1.05 10.55
CA PRO A 45 -8.44 2.30 9.82
C PRO A 45 -7.48 3.28 10.50
N HIS A 46 -7.63 3.47 11.80
CA HIS A 46 -6.83 4.45 12.54
C HIS A 46 -5.34 4.12 12.52
N GLY A 47 -4.98 2.88 12.80
CA GLY A 47 -3.58 2.45 12.77
C GLY A 47 -2.96 2.55 11.38
N THR A 48 -3.72 2.20 10.34
CA THR A 48 -3.26 2.30 8.96
C THR A 48 -3.08 3.76 8.55
N ILE A 49 -3.98 4.65 8.94
CA ILE A 49 -3.88 6.09 8.66
C ILE A 49 -2.62 6.67 9.31
N GLU A 50 -2.36 6.33 10.57
CA GLU A 50 -1.15 6.79 11.26
C GLU A 50 0.13 6.32 10.57
N PHE A 51 0.16 5.06 10.13
CA PHE A 51 1.28 4.52 9.39
C PHE A 51 1.54 5.31 8.11
N PHE A 52 0.48 5.60 7.35
CA PHE A 52 0.59 6.39 6.12
C PHE A 52 1.09 7.80 6.36
N ARG A 53 0.59 8.47 7.39
CA ARG A 53 1.03 9.82 7.72
C ARG A 53 2.51 9.88 8.04
N ASP A 54 3.00 8.93 8.85
CA ASP A 54 4.41 8.85 9.18
C ASP A 54 5.27 8.62 7.94
N TRP A 55 4.80 7.80 7.01
CA TRP A 55 5.48 7.55 5.76
C TRP A 55 5.52 8.80 4.88
N ILE A 56 4.36 9.43 4.67
CA ILE A 56 4.24 10.62 3.81
C ILE A 56 5.07 11.78 4.35
N ASP A 57 5.12 11.94 5.67
CA ASP A 57 5.87 13.04 6.31
C ASP A 57 7.38 12.97 6.06
N GLN A 58 7.92 11.83 5.69
CA GLN A 58 9.34 11.69 5.38
C GLN A 58 9.72 12.29 4.03
N TRP A 59 8.77 12.67 3.21
CA TRP A 59 8.99 13.12 1.85
C TRP A 59 8.67 14.60 1.67
N ALA A 60 9.59 15.33 1.02
CA ALA A 60 9.33 16.71 0.57
C ALA A 60 8.48 16.70 -0.69
N GLU A 61 8.78 15.77 -1.60
CA GLU A 61 8.00 15.51 -2.80
C GLU A 61 7.78 14.01 -2.92
N LEU A 62 6.61 13.59 -3.39
CA LEU A 62 6.31 12.18 -3.59
C LEU A 62 5.39 12.02 -4.79
N HIS A 63 5.82 11.17 -5.72
CA HIS A 63 5.06 10.81 -6.91
C HIS A 63 4.87 9.30 -6.93
N VAL A 64 3.63 8.85 -7.10
CA VAL A 64 3.27 7.44 -6.99
C VAL A 64 2.47 7.01 -8.21
N ASP A 65 2.90 5.91 -8.82
CA ASP A 65 2.16 5.19 -9.86
C ASP A 65 1.91 3.76 -9.40
N TRP A 66 0.83 3.18 -9.86
CA TRP A 66 0.45 1.82 -9.46
C TRP A 66 -0.21 1.07 -10.60
N ARG A 67 -0.18 -0.24 -10.49
CA ARG A 67 -0.83 -1.15 -11.42
C ARG A 67 -1.46 -2.29 -10.62
N LEU A 68 -2.73 -2.55 -10.83
CA LEU A 68 -3.50 -3.56 -10.12
C LEU A 68 -3.75 -4.78 -11.00
N GLU A 69 -3.61 -5.95 -10.41
CA GLU A 69 -3.72 -7.23 -11.10
C GLU A 69 -4.38 -8.25 -10.17
N GLN A 70 -5.49 -8.83 -10.61
CA GLN A 70 -6.17 -9.86 -9.80
C GLN A 70 -5.44 -11.19 -9.96
N SER A 71 -5.04 -11.79 -8.84
CA SER A 71 -4.29 -13.06 -8.84
C SER A 71 -5.16 -14.26 -8.47
N SER A 72 -6.26 -14.04 -7.77
CA SER A 72 -7.22 -15.07 -7.39
C SER A 72 -8.59 -14.45 -7.13
N PRO A 73 -9.63 -15.23 -6.84
CA PRO A 73 -10.97 -14.67 -6.58
C PRO A 73 -11.03 -13.67 -5.41
N ASP A 74 -10.05 -13.70 -4.51
CA ASP A 74 -10.04 -12.85 -3.31
C ASP A 74 -8.72 -12.10 -3.09
N THR A 75 -7.85 -12.05 -4.11
CA THR A 75 -6.52 -11.45 -3.98
C THR A 75 -6.19 -10.56 -5.16
N VAL A 76 -5.68 -9.37 -4.87
CA VAL A 76 -5.20 -8.41 -5.87
C VAL A 76 -3.77 -8.02 -5.52
N LEU A 77 -2.89 -8.05 -6.53
CA LEU A 77 -1.54 -7.54 -6.39
C LEU A 77 -1.46 -6.13 -6.96
N ALA A 78 -0.89 -5.22 -6.18
CA ALA A 78 -0.54 -3.89 -6.63
C ALA A 78 0.99 -3.82 -6.82
N THR A 79 1.43 -3.45 -8.01
CA THR A 79 2.82 -3.07 -8.25
C THR A 79 2.90 -1.56 -8.17
N VAL A 80 3.74 -1.05 -7.28
CA VAL A 80 3.81 0.38 -6.97
C VAL A 80 5.20 0.91 -7.30
N GLU A 81 5.23 2.05 -7.98
CA GLU A 81 6.45 2.79 -8.25
C GLU A 81 6.35 4.14 -7.57
N MET A 82 7.32 4.45 -6.71
CA MET A 82 7.42 5.72 -6.02
C MET A 82 8.68 6.44 -6.43
N ARG A 83 8.56 7.74 -6.67
CA ARG A 83 9.68 8.64 -6.85
C ARG A 83 9.50 9.82 -5.93
N GLY A 84 10.53 10.16 -5.19
CA GLY A 84 10.40 11.25 -4.24
C GLY A 84 11.73 11.80 -3.80
N THR A 85 11.66 12.85 -3.01
CA THR A 85 12.81 13.49 -2.39
C THR A 85 12.60 13.46 -0.89
N GLY A 86 13.57 12.92 -0.15
CA GLY A 86 13.50 12.88 1.31
C GLY A 86 13.49 14.27 1.91
N ARG A 87 12.62 14.50 2.88
CA ARG A 87 12.47 15.82 3.50
C ARG A 87 13.74 16.26 4.23
N SER A 88 14.36 15.36 4.98
CA SER A 88 15.55 15.68 5.76
C SER A 88 16.82 15.62 4.92
N SER A 89 16.92 14.66 4.01
CA SER A 89 18.14 14.41 3.25
C SER A 89 18.25 15.22 1.96
N GLY A 90 17.11 15.59 1.37
CA GLY A 90 17.06 16.20 0.03
C GLY A 90 17.48 15.25 -1.08
N VAL A 91 17.64 13.95 -0.79
CA VAL A 91 18.12 12.95 -1.75
C VAL A 91 16.97 12.40 -2.56
N PRO A 92 17.09 12.35 -3.91
CA PRO A 92 16.10 11.67 -4.75
C PRO A 92 16.12 10.17 -4.49
N VAL A 93 14.93 9.58 -4.38
CA VAL A 93 14.76 8.13 -4.14
C VAL A 93 13.73 7.58 -5.11
N GLU A 94 14.04 6.42 -5.68
CA GLU A 94 13.10 5.65 -6.48
C GLU A 94 12.89 4.30 -5.81
N LEU A 95 11.62 3.89 -5.65
CA LEU A 95 11.24 2.63 -5.03
C LEU A 95 10.25 1.91 -5.94
N ARG A 96 10.39 0.60 -6.00
CA ARG A 96 9.42 -0.27 -6.68
C ARG A 96 9.15 -1.46 -5.78
N PHE A 97 7.88 -1.68 -5.46
CA PHE A 97 7.50 -2.73 -4.54
C PHE A 97 6.12 -3.30 -4.87
N ALA A 98 5.74 -4.35 -4.18
CA ALA A 98 4.44 -4.99 -4.33
C ALA A 98 3.64 -4.92 -3.04
N GLN A 99 2.32 -4.80 -3.20
CA GLN A 99 1.36 -4.87 -2.10
C GLN A 99 0.32 -5.92 -2.46
N ILE A 100 0.17 -6.92 -1.61
CA ILE A 100 -0.80 -8.00 -1.83
C ILE A 100 -2.00 -7.75 -0.94
N TRP A 101 -3.14 -7.52 -1.57
CA TRP A 101 -4.41 -7.26 -0.89
C TRP A 101 -5.25 -8.53 -0.88
N SER A 102 -5.68 -8.95 0.30
CA SER A 102 -6.62 -10.05 0.47
C SER A 102 -7.98 -9.51 0.86
N PHE A 103 -9.03 -10.11 0.34
CA PHE A 103 -10.42 -9.68 0.54
C PHE A 103 -11.23 -10.79 1.19
N ALA A 104 -12.22 -10.39 1.99
CA ALA A 104 -13.21 -11.29 2.54
C ALA A 104 -14.57 -10.59 2.50
N GLY A 105 -15.58 -11.25 1.91
CA GLY A 105 -16.91 -10.66 1.77
C GLY A 105 -16.92 -9.36 0.97
N GLY A 106 -16.03 -9.23 -0.01
CA GLY A 106 -15.92 -8.03 -0.84
C GLY A 106 -15.23 -6.85 -0.17
N LYS A 107 -14.68 -7.03 1.03
CA LYS A 107 -13.97 -5.98 1.78
C LYS A 107 -12.50 -6.33 1.94
N PRO A 108 -11.60 -5.34 1.95
CA PRO A 108 -10.19 -5.61 2.23
C PRO A 108 -10.03 -6.20 3.62
N ARG A 109 -9.29 -7.28 3.70
CA ARG A 109 -8.99 -7.97 4.96
C ARG A 109 -7.58 -7.71 5.43
N SER A 110 -6.62 -7.72 4.47
CA SER A 110 -5.21 -7.47 4.78
C SER A 110 -4.47 -6.95 3.56
N MET A 111 -3.38 -6.28 3.83
CA MET A 111 -2.37 -5.96 2.84
C MET A 111 -1.01 -6.42 3.36
N VAL A 112 -0.24 -7.13 2.54
CA VAL A 112 1.12 -7.56 2.85
C VAL A 112 2.08 -6.92 1.85
N PHE A 113 3.04 -6.18 2.38
CA PHE A 113 4.06 -5.51 1.58
C PHE A 113 5.21 -6.47 1.25
N HIS A 114 5.68 -6.41 -0.01
CA HIS A 114 6.90 -7.09 -0.46
C HIS A 114 7.82 -6.07 -1.12
N ASN A 115 9.02 -5.95 -0.61
CA ASN A 115 10.01 -5.01 -1.15
C ASN A 115 10.49 -5.40 -2.56
N ASP A 116 10.49 -6.68 -2.88
CA ASP A 116 10.85 -7.22 -4.19
C ASP A 116 9.58 -7.57 -4.95
N VAL A 117 9.39 -6.97 -6.14
CA VAL A 117 8.20 -7.19 -6.95
C VAL A 117 8.07 -8.64 -7.41
N ASP A 118 9.16 -9.26 -7.83
CA ASP A 118 9.14 -10.65 -8.30
C ASP A 118 8.76 -11.60 -7.17
N GLU A 119 9.28 -11.38 -5.97
CA GLU A 119 8.91 -12.12 -4.78
C GLU A 119 7.44 -11.95 -4.43
N GLY A 120 6.94 -10.72 -4.50
CA GLY A 120 5.52 -10.42 -4.30
C GLY A 120 4.63 -11.12 -5.32
N ARG A 121 5.03 -11.13 -6.59
CA ARG A 121 4.28 -11.82 -7.63
C ARG A 121 4.21 -13.33 -7.36
N ARG A 122 5.32 -13.94 -6.98
CA ARG A 122 5.33 -15.36 -6.61
C ARG A 122 4.45 -15.64 -5.39
N ALA A 123 4.52 -14.80 -4.38
CA ALA A 123 3.69 -14.94 -3.18
C ALA A 123 2.20 -14.82 -3.48
N ALA A 124 1.83 -14.02 -4.49
CA ALA A 124 0.45 -13.88 -4.94
C ALA A 124 0.01 -14.99 -5.92
N GLY A 125 0.94 -15.88 -6.32
CA GLY A 125 0.64 -16.95 -7.26
C GLY A 125 0.75 -16.53 -8.73
N LEU A 126 1.42 -15.43 -9.01
CA LEU A 126 1.66 -14.92 -10.36
C LEU A 126 3.09 -15.23 -10.82
N ASP A 127 3.29 -15.25 -12.14
CA ASP A 127 4.64 -15.35 -12.69
C ASP A 127 5.43 -14.07 -12.41
N PRO A 128 6.72 -14.21 -12.11
CA PRO A 128 7.58 -13.05 -11.85
C PRO A 128 7.68 -12.07 -13.01
#